data_8d03ec40631118931c91a115a0769c6e
#
_entry.id   8d03ec40631118931c91a115a0769c6e
#
_cell.length_a   1.000
_cell.length_b   1.000
_cell.length_c   1.000
_cell.angle_alpha   90.00
_cell.angle_beta   90.00
_cell.angle_gamma   90.00
#
_symmetry.space_group_name_H-M   'P 1'
#
loop_
_entity.id
_entity.type
_entity.pdbx_description
1 polymer ?
#
loop_
_entity_poly.entity_id
_entity_poly.type
_entity_poly.pdbx_seq_one_letter_code
_entity_poly.pdbx_strand_id
1 'polypeptide(L)'
;MHDHIRPTVRTAAGLLVAAVLAAGVVAQERDRAKVPEKYNWNLAEIYPSVEAWRAGKEKLAAELPKIRSFEGKLGASAQALADALGTIYGLEKELSRLYVYASMLADQDTREAPPQGMQQEMQQLAAAFGAQASYVEPEILRIGSAAIEKFIAAEPRLKDFAFYLRDIARRAPHTLSDDEERILAAASPVAASASNIYGILTNADFPYPTVTLSTGKTAKIDQSGYNELRTLANRDDRQKVMSAFFGSLGGFSRTFGTTMNASVQKSLFYARSRKYPSTLEMSLDAANIPVSVYTRLVDGVNRSLPAFHRYLKLRQRMMGVDQLHYYDLYAPLVPSVDLSYAPEDAQKQVLAAVAPLGQDYVSVLQRAFNERWIDLFPTEGKRSGAYSNGGAYDVHPYVLMNYLGQYNDVSTLAHELGHAMHSYLSNTTQPYPKAGYPIFVAEVASTFNEALLIDHVLRGIKDDTQRLSILGNYLENIKSTVFRQTQFAEFELRMHEMAQKGQPLTGEVLAKLYHDITKKYYGHDKGVCIVDDYVAHEWSFVPHFYRDFYVFQYATSSTASLALAEKVMAGDEAAKKRYLTFLSAGGSNYPIPLLKEAGVDMTTDEPLDLTIRRMNQVMDEMEKLLAKRTSTQR
;
A
#
# COMPACT_ATOMS: atom_id res chain seq x y z
N MET A 1 1.78 38.65 84.56
CA MET A 1 2.78 38.07 85.50
C MET A 1 3.48 36.92 84.75
N HIS A 2 4.75 37.14 84.52
CA HIS A 2 5.88 36.22 84.29
C HIS A 2 5.71 35.10 83.28
N ASP A 3 6.41 35.23 82.12
CA ASP A 3 7.85 35.08 81.85
C ASP A 3 8.36 33.64 82.06
N HIS A 4 8.85 33.00 81.00
CA HIS A 4 10.27 32.69 80.67
C HIS A 4 10.34 31.69 79.52
N ILE A 5 10.84 32.12 78.30
CA ILE A 5 12.19 31.89 77.75
C ILE A 5 12.53 30.44 77.40
N ARG A 6 12.66 30.25 76.12
CA ARG A 6 13.40 29.44 75.12
C ARG A 6 14.50 28.46 75.62
N PRO A 7 14.88 27.44 74.85
CA PRO A 7 15.54 27.68 73.54
C PRO A 7 15.18 26.70 72.39
N THR A 8 15.49 27.23 71.24
CA THR A 8 15.51 26.64 69.89
C THR A 8 16.45 25.46 69.75
N VAL A 9 15.95 24.37 69.08
CA VAL A 9 16.82 23.45 68.32
C VAL A 9 16.31 23.39 66.89
N ARG A 10 17.09 23.93 65.96
CA ARG A 10 16.91 23.79 64.51
C ARG A 10 17.35 22.39 64.12
N THR A 11 16.43 21.55 63.69
CA THR A 11 16.72 20.39 62.85
C THR A 11 16.24 20.70 61.43
N ALA A 12 17.23 20.82 60.56
CA ALA A 12 17.00 20.94 59.12
C ALA A 12 16.48 19.59 58.59
N ALA A 13 15.19 19.50 58.32
CA ALA A 13 14.59 18.43 57.55
C ALA A 13 14.71 18.81 56.07
N GLY A 14 15.70 18.18 55.37
CA GLY A 14 15.82 18.27 53.94
C GLY A 14 14.57 17.71 53.28
N LEU A 15 13.84 18.55 52.55
CA LEU A 15 12.80 18.16 51.61
C LEU A 15 13.51 17.50 50.42
N LEU A 16 13.61 16.17 50.40
CA LEU A 16 13.80 15.40 49.20
C LEU A 16 12.45 15.46 48.42
N VAL A 17 12.36 16.38 47.47
CA VAL A 17 11.35 16.32 46.44
C VAL A 17 11.73 15.17 45.53
N ALA A 18 11.16 14.00 45.77
CA ALA A 18 11.13 12.92 44.82
C ALA A 18 10.27 13.38 43.65
N ALA A 19 10.90 13.86 42.58
CA ALA A 19 10.25 14.01 41.28
C ALA A 19 9.91 12.60 40.79
N VAL A 20 8.73 12.14 41.11
CA VAL A 20 8.07 11.05 40.38
C VAL A 20 7.82 11.60 38.99
N LEU A 21 8.71 11.31 38.07
CA LEU A 21 8.46 11.38 36.65
C LEU A 21 7.35 10.36 36.37
N ALA A 22 6.10 10.78 36.53
CA ALA A 22 4.99 10.15 35.87
C ALA A 22 5.31 10.32 34.37
N ALA A 23 5.68 9.21 33.71
CA ALA A 23 5.64 9.13 32.27
C ALA A 23 4.17 9.22 31.84
N GLY A 24 3.61 10.43 31.93
CA GLY A 24 2.36 10.77 31.30
C GLY A 24 2.60 10.63 29.81
N VAL A 25 1.72 9.94 29.12
CA VAL A 25 1.57 10.07 27.68
C VAL A 25 1.47 11.58 27.41
N VAL A 26 2.56 12.17 26.94
CA VAL A 26 2.55 13.58 26.53
C VAL A 26 1.54 13.62 25.40
N ALA A 27 0.39 14.28 25.65
CA ALA A 27 -0.61 14.48 24.61
C ALA A 27 0.11 15.14 23.43
N GLN A 28 0.20 14.42 22.32
CA GLN A 28 0.93 14.88 21.16
C GLN A 28 0.32 16.20 20.67
N GLU A 29 1.17 17.17 20.34
CA GLU A 29 0.72 18.45 19.81
C GLU A 29 -0.07 18.24 18.53
N ARG A 30 -1.31 18.68 18.50
CA ARG A 30 -2.22 18.55 17.36
C ARG A 30 -2.34 19.83 16.54
N ASP A 31 -1.89 20.95 17.08
CA ASP A 31 -1.85 22.23 16.38
C ASP A 31 -0.59 22.28 15.48
N ARG A 32 -0.82 22.27 14.16
CA ARG A 32 0.26 22.29 13.17
C ARG A 32 1.20 23.48 13.35
N ALA A 33 0.69 24.63 13.79
CA ALA A 33 1.50 25.83 13.99
C ALA A 33 2.53 25.69 15.12
N LYS A 34 2.32 24.73 16.03
CA LYS A 34 3.22 24.45 17.15
C LYS A 34 4.18 23.28 16.88
N VAL A 35 3.95 22.52 15.78
CA VAL A 35 4.88 21.46 15.37
C VAL A 35 6.18 22.12 14.88
N PRO A 36 7.36 21.71 15.39
CA PRO A 36 8.62 22.26 14.90
C PRO A 36 8.77 22.11 13.39
N GLU A 37 9.24 23.17 12.74
CA GLU A 37 9.29 23.26 11.27
C GLU A 37 10.06 22.10 10.61
N LYS A 38 11.09 21.58 11.27
CA LYS A 38 11.88 20.43 10.79
C LYS A 38 11.07 19.15 10.59
N TYR A 39 9.87 19.06 11.16
CA TYR A 39 8.96 17.91 11.02
C TYR A 39 7.79 18.16 10.07
N ASN A 40 7.78 19.31 9.42
CA ASN A 40 6.83 19.66 8.37
C ASN A 40 7.56 19.70 7.03
N TRP A 41 7.01 19.11 6.00
CA TRP A 41 7.60 19.15 4.66
C TRP A 41 7.68 20.57 4.09
N ASN A 42 8.63 20.79 3.15
CA ASN A 42 8.81 22.07 2.48
C ASN A 42 8.30 22.00 1.04
N LEU A 43 7.05 22.38 0.80
CA LEU A 43 6.45 22.37 -0.53
C LEU A 43 6.93 23.51 -1.45
N ALA A 44 7.67 24.49 -0.91
CA ALA A 44 8.17 25.62 -1.70
C ALA A 44 9.18 25.19 -2.79
N GLU A 45 9.75 23.98 -2.69
CA GLU A 45 10.60 23.42 -3.74
C GLU A 45 9.81 22.92 -4.96
N ILE A 46 8.51 22.62 -4.79
CA ILE A 46 7.61 22.32 -5.91
C ILE A 46 7.15 23.65 -6.53
N TYR A 47 6.50 24.50 -5.73
CA TYR A 47 6.14 25.89 -6.07
C TYR A 47 6.38 26.80 -4.88
N PRO A 48 7.05 27.95 -5.08
CA PRO A 48 7.43 28.84 -3.97
C PRO A 48 6.21 29.51 -3.29
N SER A 49 5.06 29.57 -3.97
CA SER A 49 3.81 30.09 -3.41
C SER A 49 2.60 29.61 -4.21
N VAL A 50 1.40 29.82 -3.64
CA VAL A 50 0.13 29.57 -4.33
C VAL A 50 -0.04 30.43 -5.58
N GLU A 51 0.48 31.66 -5.57
CA GLU A 51 0.45 32.57 -6.72
C GLU A 51 1.32 32.03 -7.86
N ALA A 52 2.51 31.50 -7.55
CA ALA A 52 3.38 30.86 -8.53
C ALA A 52 2.73 29.61 -9.11
N TRP A 53 2.06 28.80 -8.28
CA TRP A 53 1.28 27.66 -8.74
C TRP A 53 0.14 28.07 -9.67
N ARG A 54 -0.63 29.12 -9.33
CA ARG A 54 -1.72 29.63 -10.20
C ARG A 54 -1.19 30.08 -11.55
N ALA A 55 -0.08 30.82 -11.57
CA ALA A 55 0.56 31.24 -12.81
C ALA A 55 1.00 30.03 -13.67
N GLY A 56 1.56 28.98 -13.04
CA GLY A 56 1.90 27.72 -13.71
C GLY A 56 0.69 27.03 -14.29
N LYS A 57 -0.40 26.92 -13.53
CA LYS A 57 -1.67 26.32 -13.97
C LYS A 57 -2.28 27.07 -15.17
N GLU A 58 -2.32 28.40 -15.11
CA GLU A 58 -2.84 29.23 -16.20
C GLU A 58 -2.01 29.07 -17.48
N LYS A 59 -0.68 29.04 -17.33
CA LYS A 59 0.24 28.78 -18.45
C LYS A 59 -0.02 27.41 -19.07
N LEU A 60 -0.11 26.35 -18.25
CA LEU A 60 -0.39 25.00 -18.73
C LEU A 60 -1.73 24.94 -19.44
N ALA A 61 -2.80 25.53 -18.87
CA ALA A 61 -4.13 25.55 -19.48
C ALA A 61 -4.13 26.24 -20.87
N ALA A 62 -3.38 27.33 -21.00
CA ALA A 62 -3.21 28.04 -22.28
C ALA A 62 -2.44 27.20 -23.33
N GLU A 63 -1.59 26.27 -22.88
CA GLU A 63 -0.78 25.43 -23.76
C GLU A 63 -1.45 24.11 -24.16
N LEU A 64 -2.50 23.66 -23.47
CA LEU A 64 -3.20 22.40 -23.78
C LEU A 64 -3.64 22.27 -25.24
N PRO A 65 -4.14 23.33 -25.94
CA PRO A 65 -4.53 23.22 -27.36
C PRO A 65 -3.38 22.81 -28.29
N LYS A 66 -2.10 22.99 -27.87
CA LYS A 66 -0.94 22.54 -28.65
C LYS A 66 -0.96 21.02 -28.88
N ILE A 67 -1.49 20.25 -27.92
CA ILE A 67 -1.59 18.79 -28.03
C ILE A 67 -2.40 18.44 -29.27
N ARG A 68 -3.58 19.06 -29.45
CA ARG A 68 -4.48 18.80 -30.58
C ARG A 68 -3.90 19.23 -31.93
N SER A 69 -2.91 20.12 -31.94
CA SER A 69 -2.29 20.57 -33.20
C SER A 69 -1.49 19.49 -33.93
N PHE A 70 -1.16 18.39 -33.25
CA PHE A 70 -0.45 17.22 -33.79
C PHE A 70 -1.40 16.15 -34.33
N GLU A 71 -2.71 16.25 -34.10
CA GLU A 71 -3.71 15.26 -34.56
C GLU A 71 -3.65 15.09 -36.10
N GLY A 72 -3.61 13.83 -36.55
CA GLY A 72 -3.50 13.48 -37.96
C GLY A 72 -2.06 13.60 -38.52
N LYS A 73 -1.07 13.93 -37.69
CA LYS A 73 0.31 14.19 -38.14
C LYS A 73 1.38 13.28 -37.53
N LEU A 74 1.02 12.42 -36.56
CA LEU A 74 2.01 11.58 -35.87
C LEU A 74 2.74 10.63 -36.83
N GLY A 75 2.06 10.15 -37.86
CA GLY A 75 2.64 9.27 -38.87
C GLY A 75 3.40 9.96 -40.00
N ALA A 76 3.43 11.31 -40.04
CA ALA A 76 4.06 12.03 -41.14
C ALA A 76 5.58 11.83 -41.23
N SER A 77 6.27 11.75 -40.09
CA SER A 77 7.71 11.46 -39.98
C SER A 77 8.10 11.09 -38.56
N ALA A 78 9.29 10.48 -38.40
CA ALA A 78 9.88 10.20 -37.09
C ALA A 78 10.06 11.48 -36.27
N GLN A 79 10.44 12.58 -36.89
CA GLN A 79 10.59 13.88 -36.24
C GLN A 79 9.22 14.42 -35.75
N ALA A 80 8.16 14.33 -36.57
CA ALA A 80 6.82 14.77 -36.18
C ALA A 80 6.29 14.01 -34.96
N LEU A 81 6.50 12.68 -34.92
CA LEU A 81 6.17 11.86 -33.75
C LEU A 81 6.96 12.28 -32.51
N ALA A 82 8.28 12.50 -32.65
CA ALA A 82 9.12 12.93 -31.54
C ALA A 82 8.72 14.31 -30.99
N ASP A 83 8.43 15.27 -31.87
CA ASP A 83 7.99 16.62 -31.49
C ASP A 83 6.65 16.57 -30.74
N ALA A 84 5.69 15.76 -31.22
CA ALA A 84 4.41 15.56 -30.56
C ALA A 84 4.57 14.94 -29.17
N LEU A 85 5.24 13.79 -29.07
CA LEU A 85 5.45 13.11 -27.78
C LEU A 85 6.25 13.97 -26.82
N GLY A 86 7.31 14.64 -27.27
CA GLY A 86 8.08 15.56 -26.45
C GLY A 86 7.23 16.71 -25.88
N THR A 87 6.31 17.26 -26.67
CA THR A 87 5.40 18.32 -26.23
C THR A 87 4.39 17.77 -25.22
N ILE A 88 3.74 16.64 -25.53
CA ILE A 88 2.70 16.04 -24.69
C ILE A 88 3.27 15.67 -23.32
N TYR A 89 4.40 14.94 -23.27
CA TYR A 89 5.03 14.54 -22.02
C TYR A 89 5.65 15.70 -21.25
N GLY A 90 6.08 16.77 -21.95
CA GLY A 90 6.48 18.01 -21.29
C GLY A 90 5.35 18.71 -20.54
N LEU A 91 4.16 18.76 -21.16
CA LEU A 91 2.95 19.30 -20.53
C LEU A 91 2.41 18.39 -19.41
N GLU A 92 2.48 17.07 -19.60
CA GLU A 92 2.09 16.08 -18.59
C GLU A 92 2.98 16.18 -17.33
N LYS A 93 4.29 16.36 -17.51
CA LYS A 93 5.22 16.56 -16.40
C LYS A 93 4.86 17.80 -15.56
N GLU A 94 4.52 18.89 -16.20
CA GLU A 94 4.07 20.10 -15.51
C GLU A 94 2.69 19.92 -14.86
N LEU A 95 1.77 19.23 -15.52
CA LEU A 95 0.46 18.84 -14.94
C LEU A 95 0.64 18.02 -13.65
N SER A 96 1.53 17.02 -13.68
CA SER A 96 1.84 16.19 -12.51
C SER A 96 2.42 17.03 -11.37
N ARG A 97 3.35 17.92 -11.66
CA ARG A 97 3.95 18.82 -10.67
C ARG A 97 2.92 19.74 -10.01
N LEU A 98 2.03 20.33 -10.79
CA LEU A 98 0.93 21.17 -10.30
C LEU A 98 -0.04 20.36 -9.42
N TYR A 99 -0.38 19.14 -9.86
CA TYR A 99 -1.30 18.26 -9.16
C TYR A 99 -0.72 17.82 -7.80
N VAL A 100 0.55 17.45 -7.75
CA VAL A 100 1.25 17.05 -6.52
C VAL A 100 1.22 18.18 -5.50
N TYR A 101 1.57 19.41 -5.88
CA TYR A 101 1.55 20.56 -4.99
C TYR A 101 0.16 20.79 -4.38
N ALA A 102 -0.88 20.85 -5.22
CA ALA A 102 -2.26 21.08 -4.78
C ALA A 102 -2.76 19.97 -3.83
N SER A 103 -2.47 18.70 -4.17
CA SER A 103 -2.88 17.56 -3.36
C SER A 103 -2.20 17.54 -2.00
N MET A 104 -0.89 17.77 -1.96
CA MET A 104 -0.12 17.77 -0.71
C MET A 104 -0.47 18.96 0.19
N LEU A 105 -0.79 20.10 -0.40
CA LEU A 105 -1.28 21.25 0.36
C LEU A 105 -2.65 20.95 0.99
N ALA A 106 -3.55 20.29 0.26
CA ALA A 106 -4.85 19.86 0.78
C ALA A 106 -4.73 18.78 1.86
N ASP A 107 -3.73 17.90 1.80
CA ASP A 107 -3.49 16.84 2.77
C ASP A 107 -2.93 17.35 4.11
N GLN A 108 -2.37 18.56 4.16
CA GLN A 108 -1.92 19.20 5.40
C GLN A 108 -3.09 19.50 6.34
N ASP A 109 -4.21 19.94 5.80
CA ASP A 109 -5.47 20.14 6.52
C ASP A 109 -6.65 20.01 5.56
N THR A 110 -7.33 18.87 5.62
CA THR A 110 -8.48 18.56 4.75
C THR A 110 -9.72 19.40 5.04
N ARG A 111 -9.71 20.29 6.04
CA ARG A 111 -10.80 21.22 6.38
C ARG A 111 -10.66 22.55 5.61
N GLU A 112 -9.46 22.82 5.06
CA GLU A 112 -9.17 24.07 4.36
C GLU A 112 -9.74 24.05 2.95
N ALA A 113 -10.74 24.93 2.70
CA ALA A 113 -11.43 25.00 1.42
C ALA A 113 -10.54 25.43 0.23
N PRO A 114 -9.61 26.39 0.37
CA PRO A 114 -8.79 26.83 -0.78
C PRO A 114 -7.91 25.71 -1.35
N PRO A 115 -7.13 24.91 -0.58
CA PRO A 115 -6.38 23.78 -1.12
C PRO A 115 -7.27 22.68 -1.73
N GLN A 116 -8.43 22.42 -1.15
CA GLN A 116 -9.43 21.48 -1.72
C GLN A 116 -9.92 21.97 -3.10
N GLY A 117 -10.16 23.28 -3.24
CA GLY A 117 -10.50 23.90 -4.51
C GLY A 117 -9.40 23.73 -5.55
N MET A 118 -8.15 23.96 -5.16
CA MET A 118 -6.99 23.76 -6.03
C MET A 118 -6.89 22.32 -6.55
N GLN A 119 -7.13 21.33 -5.69
CA GLN A 119 -7.12 19.92 -6.08
C GLN A 119 -8.25 19.60 -7.09
N GLN A 120 -9.45 20.16 -6.90
CA GLN A 120 -10.56 20.01 -7.86
C GLN A 120 -10.25 20.67 -9.20
N GLU A 121 -9.64 21.85 -9.21
CA GLU A 121 -9.17 22.51 -10.43
C GLU A 121 -8.18 21.63 -11.20
N MET A 122 -7.28 20.95 -10.51
CA MET A 122 -6.33 20.03 -11.14
C MET A 122 -6.99 18.78 -11.71
N GLN A 123 -8.02 18.24 -11.05
CA GLN A 123 -8.83 17.13 -11.60
C GLN A 123 -9.49 17.53 -12.93
N GLN A 124 -10.05 18.74 -13.01
CA GLN A 124 -10.64 19.25 -14.25
C GLN A 124 -9.59 19.45 -15.35
N LEU A 125 -8.42 20.01 -14.99
CA LEU A 125 -7.32 20.23 -15.93
C LEU A 125 -6.74 18.92 -16.46
N ALA A 126 -6.61 17.89 -15.60
CA ALA A 126 -6.19 16.54 -15.99
C ALA A 126 -7.21 15.89 -16.95
N ALA A 127 -8.52 16.06 -16.70
CA ALA A 127 -9.55 15.59 -17.60
C ALA A 127 -9.48 16.31 -18.98
N ALA A 128 -9.25 17.63 -18.98
CA ALA A 128 -9.06 18.40 -20.21
C ALA A 128 -7.80 17.95 -20.97
N PHE A 129 -6.69 17.70 -20.28
CA PHE A 129 -5.47 17.14 -20.87
C PHE A 129 -5.74 15.79 -21.55
N GLY A 130 -6.39 14.86 -20.84
CA GLY A 130 -6.74 13.54 -21.37
C GLY A 130 -7.62 13.63 -22.63
N ALA A 131 -8.58 14.56 -22.65
CA ALA A 131 -9.43 14.80 -23.81
C ALA A 131 -8.64 15.32 -25.03
N GLN A 132 -7.65 16.19 -24.81
CA GLN A 132 -6.77 16.68 -25.88
C GLN A 132 -5.83 15.57 -26.43
N ALA A 133 -5.37 14.66 -25.57
CA ALA A 133 -4.41 13.60 -25.91
C ALA A 133 -5.08 12.30 -26.43
N SER A 134 -6.40 12.20 -26.41
CA SER A 134 -7.15 10.97 -26.69
C SER A 134 -6.90 10.34 -28.07
N TYR A 135 -6.47 11.11 -29.05
CA TYR A 135 -6.16 10.63 -30.41
C TYR A 135 -4.80 9.92 -30.53
N VAL A 136 -3.90 10.09 -29.53
CA VAL A 136 -2.49 9.71 -29.64
C VAL A 136 -2.29 8.21 -29.82
N GLU A 137 -2.83 7.39 -28.92
CA GLU A 137 -2.68 5.94 -29.02
C GLU A 137 -3.37 5.37 -30.28
N PRO A 138 -4.61 5.72 -30.62
CA PRO A 138 -5.23 5.29 -31.88
C PRO A 138 -4.41 5.68 -33.13
N GLU A 139 -3.82 6.87 -33.15
CA GLU A 139 -3.02 7.30 -34.30
C GLU A 139 -1.68 6.56 -34.39
N ILE A 140 -1.02 6.30 -33.26
CA ILE A 140 0.19 5.46 -33.19
C ILE A 140 -0.12 4.05 -33.70
N LEU A 141 -1.24 3.45 -33.35
CA LEU A 141 -1.66 2.14 -33.83
C LEU A 141 -1.84 2.13 -35.36
N ARG A 142 -2.40 3.19 -35.94
CA ARG A 142 -2.55 3.32 -37.42
C ARG A 142 -1.20 3.43 -38.14
N ILE A 143 -0.16 3.98 -37.50
CA ILE A 143 1.20 3.98 -38.08
C ILE A 143 1.72 2.56 -38.24
N GLY A 144 1.42 1.68 -37.31
CA GLY A 144 1.80 0.27 -37.31
C GLY A 144 3.24 0.01 -36.83
N SER A 145 3.43 -1.16 -36.21
CA SER A 145 4.68 -1.52 -35.50
C SER A 145 5.92 -1.44 -36.38
N ALA A 146 5.84 -1.87 -37.66
CA ALA A 146 7.00 -1.84 -38.55
C ALA A 146 7.47 -0.42 -38.90
N ALA A 147 6.57 0.53 -39.03
CA ALA A 147 6.91 1.94 -39.26
C ALA A 147 7.42 2.60 -37.96
N ILE A 148 6.82 2.28 -36.81
CA ILE A 148 7.28 2.73 -35.48
C ILE A 148 8.74 2.31 -35.24
N GLU A 149 9.13 1.07 -35.50
CA GLU A 149 10.52 0.64 -35.33
C GLU A 149 11.48 1.40 -36.26
N LYS A 150 11.07 1.70 -37.49
CA LYS A 150 11.87 2.56 -38.39
C LYS A 150 12.00 3.98 -37.83
N PHE A 151 10.93 4.55 -37.26
CA PHE A 151 10.95 5.86 -36.66
C PHE A 151 11.87 5.92 -35.43
N ILE A 152 11.81 4.90 -34.55
CA ILE A 152 12.71 4.79 -33.38
C ILE A 152 14.17 4.69 -33.81
N ALA A 153 14.47 3.97 -34.91
CA ALA A 153 15.82 3.85 -35.44
C ALA A 153 16.34 5.16 -36.08
N ALA A 154 15.45 5.93 -36.71
CA ALA A 154 15.79 7.17 -37.43
C ALA A 154 15.89 8.42 -36.54
N GLU A 155 15.14 8.49 -35.43
CA GLU A 155 15.06 9.67 -34.57
C GLU A 155 15.49 9.32 -33.13
N PRO A 156 16.68 9.79 -32.68
CA PRO A 156 17.22 9.44 -31.37
C PRO A 156 16.33 9.80 -30.18
N ARG A 157 15.53 10.87 -30.27
CA ARG A 157 14.60 11.30 -29.21
C ARG A 157 13.49 10.28 -28.95
N LEU A 158 13.13 9.45 -29.95
CA LEU A 158 12.14 8.40 -29.80
C LEU A 158 12.63 7.21 -28.96
N LYS A 159 13.93 7.11 -28.67
CA LYS A 159 14.46 6.06 -27.78
C LYS A 159 13.88 6.14 -26.37
N ASP A 160 13.54 7.35 -25.90
CA ASP A 160 12.93 7.53 -24.60
C ASP A 160 11.47 7.07 -24.57
N PHE A 161 10.82 7.05 -25.70
CA PHE A 161 9.44 6.59 -25.88
C PHE A 161 9.34 5.17 -26.43
N ALA A 162 10.46 4.50 -26.69
CA ALA A 162 10.46 3.21 -27.38
C ALA A 162 9.64 2.13 -26.65
N PHE A 163 9.74 2.08 -25.32
CA PHE A 163 8.93 1.15 -24.52
C PHE A 163 7.43 1.44 -24.65
N TYR A 164 7.01 2.69 -24.49
CA TYR A 164 5.63 3.14 -24.63
C TYR A 164 5.06 2.81 -26.01
N LEU A 165 5.80 3.14 -27.10
CA LEU A 165 5.40 2.88 -28.47
C LEU A 165 5.23 1.38 -28.76
N ARG A 166 6.15 0.54 -28.25
CA ARG A 166 6.08 -0.93 -28.39
C ARG A 166 4.92 -1.52 -27.58
N ASP A 167 4.65 -0.98 -26.39
CA ASP A 167 3.53 -1.46 -25.57
C ASP A 167 2.18 -1.15 -26.23
N ILE A 168 2.00 0.03 -26.83
CA ILE A 168 0.81 0.33 -27.65
C ILE A 168 0.66 -0.70 -28.76
N ALA A 169 1.75 -0.99 -29.52
CA ALA A 169 1.70 -1.96 -30.60
C ALA A 169 1.39 -3.39 -30.09
N ARG A 170 1.87 -3.78 -28.90
CA ARG A 170 1.54 -5.06 -28.26
C ARG A 170 0.06 -5.18 -27.96
N ARG A 171 -0.57 -4.10 -27.47
CA ARG A 171 -1.99 -4.07 -27.11
C ARG A 171 -2.93 -3.89 -28.31
N ALA A 172 -2.42 -3.73 -29.52
CA ALA A 172 -3.20 -3.57 -30.73
C ALA A 172 -4.34 -4.61 -30.94
N PRO A 173 -4.15 -5.93 -30.65
CA PRO A 173 -5.22 -6.93 -30.77
C PRO A 173 -6.44 -6.67 -29.88
N HIS A 174 -6.26 -5.88 -28.81
CA HIS A 174 -7.25 -5.54 -27.79
C HIS A 174 -7.74 -4.10 -27.87
N THR A 175 -7.30 -3.37 -28.89
CA THR A 175 -7.78 -2.01 -29.21
C THR A 175 -8.84 -2.09 -30.31
N LEU A 176 -9.93 -1.41 -30.13
CA LEU A 176 -11.07 -1.39 -31.05
C LEU A 176 -10.96 -0.23 -32.06
N SER A 177 -11.95 -0.11 -32.93
CA SER A 177 -12.07 1.06 -33.80
C SER A 177 -12.35 2.34 -32.99
N ASP A 178 -12.04 3.50 -33.55
CA ASP A 178 -12.20 4.80 -32.88
C ASP A 178 -13.65 5.00 -32.38
N ASP A 179 -14.66 4.55 -33.15
CA ASP A 179 -16.07 4.65 -32.78
C ASP A 179 -16.42 3.70 -31.62
N GLU A 180 -15.92 2.48 -31.64
CA GLU A 180 -16.13 1.51 -30.56
C GLU A 180 -15.44 1.96 -29.27
N GLU A 181 -14.18 2.45 -29.34
CA GLU A 181 -13.47 3.01 -28.18
C GLU A 181 -14.21 4.21 -27.60
N ARG A 182 -14.78 5.09 -28.44
CA ARG A 182 -15.58 6.21 -27.99
C ARG A 182 -16.86 5.76 -27.26
N ILE A 183 -17.52 4.69 -27.73
CA ILE A 183 -18.67 4.10 -27.04
C ILE A 183 -18.26 3.51 -25.69
N LEU A 184 -17.14 2.76 -25.63
CA LEU A 184 -16.63 2.20 -24.37
C LEU A 184 -16.25 3.29 -23.37
N ALA A 185 -15.63 4.37 -23.84
CA ALA A 185 -15.30 5.52 -22.99
C ALA A 185 -16.57 6.20 -22.44
N ALA A 186 -17.61 6.37 -23.27
CA ALA A 186 -18.89 6.92 -22.85
C ALA A 186 -19.64 6.03 -21.85
N ALA A 187 -19.37 4.72 -21.80
CA ALA A 187 -19.93 3.79 -20.83
C ALA A 187 -19.26 3.88 -19.43
N SER A 188 -18.10 4.55 -19.31
CA SER A 188 -17.32 4.62 -18.05
C SER A 188 -18.11 5.11 -16.83
N PRO A 189 -18.98 6.16 -16.91
CA PRO A 189 -19.78 6.58 -15.76
C PRO A 189 -20.78 5.51 -15.30
N VAL A 190 -21.37 4.77 -16.24
CA VAL A 190 -22.27 3.63 -15.91
C VAL A 190 -21.47 2.49 -15.29
N ALA A 191 -20.31 2.19 -15.83
CA ALA A 191 -19.41 1.16 -15.32
C ALA A 191 -18.90 1.44 -13.90
N ALA A 192 -18.74 2.71 -13.51
CA ALA A 192 -18.32 3.12 -12.17
C ALA A 192 -19.46 3.04 -11.14
N SER A 193 -20.72 2.91 -11.55
CA SER A 193 -21.89 3.01 -10.66
C SER A 193 -21.86 2.01 -9.51
N ALA A 194 -21.45 0.76 -9.75
CA ALA A 194 -21.38 -0.28 -8.73
C ALA A 194 -20.43 0.11 -7.57
N SER A 195 -19.24 0.58 -7.89
CA SER A 195 -18.23 1.04 -6.91
C SER A 195 -18.71 2.30 -6.19
N ASN A 196 -19.35 3.23 -6.89
CA ASN A 196 -19.89 4.46 -6.30
C ASN A 196 -21.02 4.14 -5.31
N ILE A 197 -21.96 3.26 -5.67
CA ILE A 197 -23.05 2.81 -4.78
C ILE A 197 -22.47 2.13 -3.55
N TYR A 198 -21.49 1.25 -3.72
CA TYR A 198 -20.79 0.62 -2.60
C TYR A 198 -20.15 1.67 -1.68
N GLY A 199 -19.47 2.67 -2.24
CA GLY A 199 -18.83 3.74 -1.48
C GLY A 199 -19.83 4.57 -0.67
N ILE A 200 -20.95 5.00 -1.26
CA ILE A 200 -22.01 5.74 -0.56
C ILE A 200 -22.63 4.87 0.53
N LEU A 201 -23.03 3.64 0.17
CA LEU A 201 -23.63 2.73 1.13
C LEU A 201 -22.73 2.55 2.37
N THR A 202 -21.47 2.22 2.19
CA THR A 202 -20.57 1.85 3.30
C THR A 202 -20.05 3.04 4.11
N ASN A 203 -19.94 4.22 3.51
CA ASN A 203 -19.39 5.40 4.21
C ASN A 203 -20.47 6.36 4.77
N ALA A 204 -21.68 6.37 4.19
CA ALA A 204 -22.71 7.32 4.56
C ALA A 204 -23.97 6.65 5.11
N ASP A 205 -24.55 5.67 4.39
CA ASP A 205 -25.93 5.23 4.63
C ASP A 205 -26.02 3.93 5.44
N PHE A 206 -24.91 3.21 5.63
CA PHE A 206 -24.95 1.90 6.29
C PHE A 206 -25.28 2.05 7.78
N PRO A 207 -26.32 1.36 8.30
CA PRO A 207 -26.72 1.43 9.71
C PRO A 207 -25.79 0.58 10.58
N TYR A 208 -24.55 1.02 10.77
CA TYR A 208 -23.57 0.31 11.56
C TYR A 208 -24.06 0.07 12.99
N PRO A 209 -23.87 -1.16 13.53
CA PRO A 209 -24.38 -1.53 14.84
C PRO A 209 -23.62 -0.83 15.96
N THR A 210 -24.26 -0.83 17.14
CA THR A 210 -23.65 -0.38 18.38
C THR A 210 -23.60 -1.56 19.35
N VAL A 211 -22.47 -1.74 20.05
CA VAL A 211 -22.31 -2.78 21.07
C VAL A 211 -21.91 -2.19 22.41
N THR A 212 -22.33 -2.84 23.50
CA THR A 212 -21.87 -2.51 24.85
C THR A 212 -20.73 -3.48 25.21
N LEU A 213 -19.55 -2.92 25.46
CA LEU A 213 -18.35 -3.64 25.86
C LEU A 213 -18.43 -4.08 27.32
N SER A 214 -17.55 -5.02 27.71
CA SER A 214 -17.43 -5.52 29.09
C SER A 214 -17.16 -4.41 30.11
N THR A 215 -16.57 -3.29 29.68
CA THR A 215 -16.34 -2.09 30.47
C THR A 215 -17.61 -1.26 30.74
N GLY A 216 -18.75 -1.62 30.15
CA GLY A 216 -19.99 -0.83 30.18
C GLY A 216 -20.02 0.31 29.13
N LYS A 217 -18.93 0.57 28.42
CA LYS A 217 -18.88 1.59 27.37
C LYS A 217 -19.61 1.10 26.12
N THR A 218 -20.47 1.95 25.56
CA THR A 218 -21.13 1.71 24.27
C THR A 218 -20.29 2.27 23.13
N ALA A 219 -20.08 1.49 22.08
CA ALA A 219 -19.29 1.86 20.92
C ALA A 219 -20.04 1.55 19.62
N LYS A 220 -19.97 2.48 18.65
CA LYS A 220 -20.43 2.25 17.29
C LYS A 220 -19.39 1.40 16.54
N ILE A 221 -19.85 0.37 15.85
CA ILE A 221 -19.01 -0.56 15.12
C ILE A 221 -19.11 -0.27 13.61
N ASP A 222 -18.65 0.92 13.20
CA ASP A 222 -18.36 1.20 11.80
C ASP A 222 -16.99 0.64 11.41
N GLN A 223 -16.50 0.93 10.20
CA GLN A 223 -15.23 0.39 9.71
C GLN A 223 -14.04 0.75 10.62
N SER A 224 -14.01 1.98 11.11
CA SER A 224 -12.96 2.44 12.04
C SER A 224 -13.10 1.78 13.39
N GLY A 225 -14.31 1.77 13.96
CA GLY A 225 -14.62 1.11 15.22
C GLY A 225 -14.35 -0.40 15.18
N TYR A 226 -14.67 -1.08 14.08
CA TYR A 226 -14.31 -2.49 13.88
C TYR A 226 -12.79 -2.69 13.88
N ASN A 227 -12.04 -1.87 13.13
CA ASN A 227 -10.58 -1.99 13.06
C ASN A 227 -9.89 -1.76 14.40
N GLU A 228 -10.37 -0.80 15.19
CA GLU A 228 -9.88 -0.52 16.54
C GLU A 228 -10.26 -1.65 17.51
N LEU A 229 -11.55 -1.96 17.61
CA LEU A 229 -12.09 -2.79 18.69
C LEU A 229 -11.87 -4.30 18.49
N ARG A 230 -11.61 -4.77 17.28
CA ARG A 230 -11.22 -6.17 17.03
C ARG A 230 -9.86 -6.54 17.63
N THR A 231 -9.09 -5.56 18.13
CA THR A 231 -7.78 -5.75 18.77
C THR A 231 -7.84 -5.77 20.29
N LEU A 232 -9.01 -5.53 20.90
CA LEU A 232 -9.21 -5.49 22.35
C LEU A 232 -8.63 -6.71 23.06
N ALA A 233 -8.09 -6.52 24.25
CA ALA A 233 -7.56 -7.62 25.08
C ALA A 233 -8.70 -8.58 25.54
N ASN A 234 -9.90 -8.05 25.83
CA ASN A 234 -11.03 -8.86 26.23
C ASN A 234 -11.56 -9.67 25.04
N ARG A 235 -11.56 -10.99 25.18
CA ARG A 235 -11.94 -11.95 24.12
C ARG A 235 -13.42 -11.87 23.76
N ASP A 236 -14.30 -11.74 24.76
CA ASP A 236 -15.74 -11.70 24.54
C ASP A 236 -16.13 -10.41 23.81
N ASP A 237 -15.46 -9.30 24.12
CA ASP A 237 -15.66 -8.04 23.41
C ASP A 237 -15.25 -8.15 21.94
N ARG A 238 -14.12 -8.81 21.62
CA ARG A 238 -13.72 -9.07 20.22
C ARG A 238 -14.77 -9.90 19.48
N GLN A 239 -15.27 -10.95 20.11
CA GLN A 239 -16.34 -11.79 19.53
C GLN A 239 -17.61 -10.96 19.27
N LYS A 240 -18.07 -10.16 20.25
CA LYS A 240 -19.25 -9.29 20.09
C LYS A 240 -19.06 -8.29 18.96
N VAL A 241 -17.91 -7.61 18.92
CA VAL A 241 -17.58 -6.62 17.89
C VAL A 241 -17.60 -7.24 16.50
N MET A 242 -16.93 -8.38 16.32
CA MET A 242 -16.82 -9.05 15.02
C MET A 242 -18.16 -9.62 14.55
N SER A 243 -18.89 -10.30 15.45
CA SER A 243 -20.20 -10.86 15.12
C SER A 243 -21.24 -9.77 14.80
N ALA A 244 -21.23 -8.64 15.53
CA ALA A 244 -22.12 -7.53 15.26
C ALA A 244 -21.79 -6.87 13.91
N PHE A 245 -20.51 -6.65 13.62
CA PHE A 245 -20.06 -6.02 12.37
C PHE A 245 -20.42 -6.87 11.15
N PHE A 246 -19.94 -8.12 11.09
CA PHE A 246 -20.22 -9.00 9.95
C PHE A 246 -21.68 -9.44 9.88
N GLY A 247 -22.36 -9.62 11.01
CA GLY A 247 -23.79 -9.89 11.05
C GLY A 247 -24.61 -8.74 10.44
N SER A 248 -24.24 -7.48 10.71
CA SER A 248 -24.91 -6.33 10.10
C SER A 248 -24.70 -6.29 8.58
N LEU A 249 -23.48 -6.57 8.10
CA LEU A 249 -23.21 -6.70 6.65
C LEU A 249 -24.03 -7.82 6.02
N GLY A 250 -24.20 -8.95 6.73
CA GLY A 250 -25.04 -10.07 6.30
C GLY A 250 -26.50 -9.68 6.05
N GLY A 251 -27.04 -8.75 6.85
CA GLY A 251 -28.38 -8.18 6.65
C GLY A 251 -28.56 -7.48 5.30
N PHE A 252 -27.48 -7.01 4.69
CA PHE A 252 -27.44 -6.34 3.39
C PHE A 252 -26.80 -7.21 2.29
N SER A 253 -26.64 -8.51 2.52
CA SER A 253 -25.97 -9.43 1.60
C SER A 253 -26.52 -9.38 0.17
N ARG A 254 -27.82 -9.17 0.00
CA ARG A 254 -28.45 -9.02 -1.34
C ARG A 254 -27.97 -7.77 -2.05
N THR A 255 -27.90 -6.66 -1.36
CA THR A 255 -27.43 -5.38 -1.93
C THR A 255 -25.94 -5.49 -2.29
N PHE A 256 -25.09 -5.96 -1.38
CA PHE A 256 -23.68 -6.18 -1.66
C PHE A 256 -23.46 -7.18 -2.80
N GLY A 257 -24.23 -8.28 -2.84
CA GLY A 257 -24.15 -9.26 -3.94
C GLY A 257 -24.53 -8.64 -5.30
N THR A 258 -25.55 -7.78 -5.32
CA THR A 258 -25.98 -7.09 -6.55
C THR A 258 -24.92 -6.09 -7.04
N THR A 259 -24.34 -5.29 -6.15
CA THR A 259 -23.28 -4.33 -6.52
C THR A 259 -22.00 -5.05 -6.95
N MET A 260 -21.62 -6.13 -6.28
CA MET A 260 -20.46 -6.95 -6.66
C MET A 260 -20.69 -7.63 -8.02
N ASN A 261 -21.85 -8.25 -8.23
CA ASN A 261 -22.19 -8.82 -9.54
C ASN A 261 -22.13 -7.74 -10.66
N ALA A 262 -22.64 -6.54 -10.41
CA ALA A 262 -22.56 -5.45 -11.38
C ALA A 262 -21.12 -5.05 -11.70
N SER A 263 -20.22 -5.03 -10.69
CA SER A 263 -18.79 -4.80 -10.90
C SER A 263 -18.14 -5.89 -11.75
N VAL A 264 -18.43 -7.16 -11.45
CA VAL A 264 -17.90 -8.29 -12.25
C VAL A 264 -18.45 -8.28 -13.68
N GLN A 265 -19.75 -7.96 -13.87
CA GLN A 265 -20.34 -7.84 -15.21
C GLN A 265 -19.73 -6.68 -16.02
N LYS A 266 -19.39 -5.55 -15.37
CA LYS A 266 -18.58 -4.48 -15.97
C LYS A 266 -17.27 -5.03 -16.54
N SER A 267 -16.53 -5.80 -15.74
CA SER A 267 -15.23 -6.35 -16.14
C SER A 267 -15.38 -7.37 -17.28
N LEU A 268 -16.41 -8.21 -17.23
CA LEU A 268 -16.75 -9.13 -18.32
C LEU A 268 -17.14 -8.40 -19.62
N PHE A 269 -17.88 -7.29 -19.50
CA PHE A 269 -18.23 -6.46 -20.66
C PHE A 269 -16.98 -5.93 -21.36
N TYR A 270 -16.04 -5.32 -20.60
CA TYR A 270 -14.81 -4.80 -21.19
C TYR A 270 -13.89 -5.91 -21.73
N ALA A 271 -13.76 -7.03 -21.00
CA ALA A 271 -12.93 -8.15 -21.45
C ALA A 271 -13.44 -8.72 -22.79
N ARG A 272 -14.74 -8.96 -22.90
CA ARG A 272 -15.35 -9.48 -24.12
C ARG A 272 -15.28 -8.49 -25.28
N SER A 273 -15.59 -7.21 -25.02
CA SER A 273 -15.53 -6.15 -26.04
C SER A 273 -14.11 -6.03 -26.61
N ARG A 274 -13.08 -6.09 -25.74
CA ARG A 274 -11.68 -5.99 -26.14
C ARG A 274 -11.03 -7.33 -26.52
N LYS A 275 -11.83 -8.40 -26.66
CA LYS A 275 -11.41 -9.74 -27.10
C LYS A 275 -10.36 -10.40 -26.19
N TYR A 276 -10.42 -10.14 -24.89
CA TYR A 276 -9.64 -10.90 -23.93
C TYR A 276 -10.33 -12.23 -23.61
N PRO A 277 -9.55 -13.32 -23.46
CA PRO A 277 -10.11 -14.64 -23.08
C PRO A 277 -10.75 -14.64 -21.69
N SER A 278 -10.24 -13.82 -20.77
CA SER A 278 -10.73 -13.71 -19.39
C SER A 278 -10.58 -12.29 -18.84
N THR A 279 -11.32 -12.01 -17.77
CA THR A 279 -11.17 -10.76 -17.00
C THR A 279 -9.81 -10.69 -16.31
N LEU A 280 -9.24 -11.85 -15.90
CA LEU A 280 -7.90 -11.93 -15.33
C LEU A 280 -6.84 -11.52 -16.36
N GLU A 281 -6.88 -12.08 -17.57
CA GLU A 281 -5.95 -11.70 -18.64
C GLU A 281 -6.04 -10.22 -18.98
N MET A 282 -7.25 -9.67 -19.07
CA MET A 282 -7.44 -8.24 -19.29
C MET A 282 -6.79 -7.40 -18.18
N SER A 283 -6.99 -7.79 -16.92
CA SER A 283 -6.42 -7.02 -15.78
C SER A 283 -4.90 -7.08 -15.73
N LEU A 284 -4.30 -8.21 -16.09
CA LEU A 284 -2.85 -8.41 -16.07
C LEU A 284 -2.14 -7.82 -17.29
N ASP A 285 -2.86 -7.60 -18.39
CA ASP A 285 -2.28 -7.18 -19.67
C ASP A 285 -1.62 -5.81 -19.61
N ALA A 286 -2.19 -4.85 -18.87
CA ALA A 286 -1.61 -3.49 -18.76
C ALA A 286 -0.15 -3.50 -18.29
N ALA A 287 0.21 -4.43 -17.38
CA ALA A 287 1.58 -4.62 -16.90
C ALA A 287 2.27 -5.83 -17.56
N ASN A 288 1.65 -6.45 -18.57
CA ASN A 288 2.14 -7.64 -19.26
C ASN A 288 2.56 -8.76 -18.30
N ILE A 289 1.74 -9.00 -17.28
CA ILE A 289 1.98 -10.04 -16.27
C ILE A 289 1.38 -11.37 -16.79
N PRO A 290 2.17 -12.45 -16.89
CA PRO A 290 1.64 -13.76 -17.25
C PRO A 290 0.59 -14.24 -16.22
N VAL A 291 -0.51 -14.82 -16.71
CA VAL A 291 -1.57 -15.41 -15.86
C VAL A 291 -0.98 -16.43 -14.86
N SER A 292 0.08 -17.14 -15.27
CA SER A 292 0.77 -18.11 -14.43
C SER A 292 1.36 -17.51 -13.15
N VAL A 293 1.68 -16.21 -13.10
CA VAL A 293 2.13 -15.53 -11.88
C VAL A 293 1.01 -15.53 -10.84
N TYR A 294 -0.20 -15.19 -11.25
CA TYR A 294 -1.38 -15.18 -10.38
C TYR A 294 -1.77 -16.59 -9.90
N THR A 295 -1.92 -17.52 -10.84
CA THR A 295 -2.37 -18.88 -10.52
C THR A 295 -1.34 -19.64 -9.68
N ARG A 296 -0.03 -19.49 -9.95
CA ARG A 296 1.04 -20.06 -9.13
C ARG A 296 1.04 -19.51 -7.71
N LEU A 297 0.79 -18.21 -7.53
CA LEU A 297 0.66 -17.64 -6.19
C LEU A 297 -0.46 -18.32 -5.41
N VAL A 298 -1.66 -18.43 -6.00
CA VAL A 298 -2.81 -19.08 -5.36
C VAL A 298 -2.49 -20.54 -5.02
N ASP A 299 -1.95 -21.30 -5.98
CA ASP A 299 -1.62 -22.71 -5.80
C ASP A 299 -0.48 -22.90 -4.78
N GLY A 300 0.55 -22.06 -4.84
CA GLY A 300 1.70 -22.10 -3.94
C GLY A 300 1.31 -21.81 -2.49
N VAL A 301 0.48 -20.78 -2.26
CA VAL A 301 -0.02 -20.47 -0.92
C VAL A 301 -0.92 -21.58 -0.40
N ASN A 302 -1.76 -22.19 -1.25
CA ASN A 302 -2.56 -23.35 -0.87
C ASN A 302 -1.68 -24.55 -0.45
N ARG A 303 -0.59 -24.82 -1.16
CA ARG A 303 0.39 -25.84 -0.74
C ARG A 303 1.08 -25.50 0.57
N SER A 304 1.21 -24.22 0.89
CA SER A 304 1.90 -23.70 2.09
C SER A 304 1.00 -23.53 3.32
N LEU A 305 -0.31 -23.86 3.23
CA LEU A 305 -1.24 -23.79 4.35
C LEU A 305 -0.77 -24.57 5.61
N PRO A 306 -0.04 -25.70 5.51
CA PRO A 306 0.49 -26.35 6.72
C PRO A 306 1.40 -25.44 7.56
N ALA A 307 2.22 -24.58 6.96
CA ALA A 307 3.04 -23.60 7.68
C ALA A 307 2.17 -22.52 8.35
N PHE A 308 1.14 -22.05 7.65
CA PHE A 308 0.18 -21.11 8.23
C PHE A 308 -0.61 -21.74 9.40
N HIS A 309 -1.03 -22.99 9.27
CA HIS A 309 -1.70 -23.71 10.36
C HIS A 309 -0.78 -23.91 11.57
N ARG A 310 0.54 -24.13 11.37
CA ARG A 310 1.54 -24.15 12.46
C ARG A 310 1.57 -22.81 13.19
N TYR A 311 1.60 -21.70 12.45
CA TYR A 311 1.54 -20.37 13.04
C TYR A 311 0.26 -20.16 13.86
N LEU A 312 -0.90 -20.54 13.35
CA LEU A 312 -2.17 -20.41 14.07
C LEU A 312 -2.19 -21.23 15.37
N LYS A 313 -1.60 -22.44 15.37
CA LYS A 313 -1.42 -23.25 16.58
C LYS A 313 -0.42 -22.60 17.57
N LEU A 314 0.64 -21.98 17.06
CA LEU A 314 1.57 -21.21 17.91
C LEU A 314 0.84 -20.03 18.55
N ARG A 315 0.05 -19.28 17.77
CA ARG A 315 -0.81 -18.20 18.25
C ARG A 315 -1.78 -18.67 19.35
N GLN A 316 -2.47 -19.80 19.12
CA GLN A 316 -3.38 -20.41 20.12
C GLN A 316 -2.68 -20.65 21.46
N ARG A 317 -1.48 -21.25 21.43
CA ARG A 317 -0.66 -21.50 22.63
C ARG A 317 -0.23 -20.21 23.33
N MET A 318 0.20 -19.21 22.57
CA MET A 318 0.64 -17.92 23.12
C MET A 318 -0.51 -17.15 23.77
N MET A 319 -1.70 -17.22 23.20
CA MET A 319 -2.90 -16.59 23.76
C MET A 319 -3.51 -17.39 24.94
N GLY A 320 -3.08 -18.62 25.17
CA GLY A 320 -3.60 -19.48 26.26
C GLY A 320 -5.09 -19.82 26.09
N VAL A 321 -5.57 -19.95 24.87
CA VAL A 321 -6.98 -20.31 24.59
C VAL A 321 -7.10 -21.77 24.21
N ASP A 322 -8.17 -22.43 24.68
CA ASP A 322 -8.41 -23.85 24.38
C ASP A 322 -8.69 -24.09 22.89
N GLN A 323 -9.39 -23.16 22.25
CA GLN A 323 -9.70 -23.18 20.84
C GLN A 323 -9.55 -21.78 20.25
N LEU A 324 -8.76 -21.66 19.18
CA LEU A 324 -8.59 -20.41 18.42
C LEU A 324 -9.82 -20.21 17.53
N HIS A 325 -10.38 -19.00 17.56
CA HIS A 325 -11.45 -18.53 16.69
C HIS A 325 -10.98 -17.39 15.78
N TYR A 326 -11.73 -17.14 14.72
CA TYR A 326 -11.40 -16.07 13.75
C TYR A 326 -11.31 -14.69 14.43
N TYR A 327 -12.13 -14.41 15.44
CA TYR A 327 -12.08 -13.16 16.23
C TYR A 327 -10.85 -13.04 17.13
N ASP A 328 -10.03 -14.08 17.28
CA ASP A 328 -8.77 -14.02 18.02
C ASP A 328 -7.56 -13.58 17.15
N LEU A 329 -7.76 -13.49 15.83
CA LEU A 329 -6.65 -13.31 14.88
C LEU A 329 -6.06 -11.89 14.86
N TYR A 330 -6.72 -10.92 15.47
CA TYR A 330 -6.28 -9.52 15.51
C TYR A 330 -5.80 -9.06 16.89
N ALA A 331 -5.98 -9.89 17.92
CA ALA A 331 -5.45 -9.59 19.25
C ALA A 331 -3.92 -9.63 19.23
N PRO A 332 -3.22 -8.75 19.98
CA PRO A 332 -1.77 -8.80 20.10
C PRO A 332 -1.31 -10.18 20.61
N LEU A 333 -0.25 -10.74 20.01
CA LEU A 333 0.35 -12.01 20.44
C LEU A 333 1.10 -11.92 21.74
N VAL A 334 1.73 -10.77 21.95
CA VAL A 334 2.48 -10.45 23.17
C VAL A 334 1.84 -9.19 23.76
N PRO A 335 1.59 -9.13 25.08
CA PRO A 335 1.18 -7.88 25.71
C PRO A 335 2.09 -6.76 25.25
N SER A 336 1.56 -5.58 25.02
CA SER A 336 2.30 -4.45 24.45
C SER A 336 3.60 -4.26 25.22
N VAL A 337 4.73 -4.51 24.57
CA VAL A 337 6.03 -4.05 25.05
C VAL A 337 6.06 -2.58 24.68
N ASP A 338 6.25 -1.74 25.67
CA ASP A 338 6.29 -0.29 25.48
C ASP A 338 7.61 0.10 24.79
N LEU A 339 7.67 -0.18 23.46
CA LEU A 339 8.76 0.24 22.61
C LEU A 339 8.40 1.62 22.04
N SER A 340 8.75 2.64 22.83
CA SER A 340 8.60 4.04 22.39
C SER A 340 9.89 4.52 21.72
N TYR A 341 9.74 5.13 20.55
CA TYR A 341 10.85 5.67 19.77
C TYR A 341 10.65 7.17 19.56
N ALA A 342 11.56 7.99 20.07
CA ALA A 342 11.63 9.39 19.66
C ALA A 342 11.93 9.47 18.14
N PRO A 343 11.49 10.52 17.45
CA PRO A 343 11.73 10.65 16.01
C PRO A 343 13.18 10.50 15.60
N GLU A 344 14.11 11.09 16.38
CA GLU A 344 15.53 11.02 16.11
C GLU A 344 16.11 9.60 16.28
N ASP A 345 15.56 8.81 17.20
CA ASP A 345 15.97 7.42 17.38
C ASP A 345 15.39 6.54 16.28
N ALA A 346 14.15 6.79 15.83
CA ALA A 346 13.58 6.14 14.66
C ALA A 346 14.42 6.41 13.40
N GLN A 347 14.85 7.65 13.18
CA GLN A 347 15.74 8.02 12.07
C GLN A 347 17.05 7.24 12.12
N LYS A 348 17.69 7.17 13.30
CA LYS A 348 18.93 6.38 13.49
C LYS A 348 18.72 4.90 13.18
N GLN A 349 17.61 4.31 13.66
CA GLN A 349 17.28 2.91 13.40
C GLN A 349 17.11 2.65 11.90
N VAL A 350 16.36 3.50 11.20
CA VAL A 350 16.13 3.34 9.74
C VAL A 350 17.45 3.50 8.97
N LEU A 351 18.25 4.53 9.25
CA LEU A 351 19.54 4.72 8.58
C LEU A 351 20.52 3.57 8.82
N ALA A 352 20.56 3.05 10.04
CA ALA A 352 21.41 1.89 10.37
C ALA A 352 20.90 0.61 9.70
N ALA A 353 19.59 0.43 9.60
CA ALA A 353 18.98 -0.73 8.96
C ALA A 353 19.29 -0.80 7.46
N VAL A 354 19.28 0.34 6.78
CA VAL A 354 19.52 0.40 5.32
C VAL A 354 21.03 0.55 4.96
N ALA A 355 21.92 0.61 5.93
CA ALA A 355 23.37 0.72 5.70
C ALA A 355 23.94 -0.35 4.74
N PRO A 356 23.43 -1.61 4.71
CA PRO A 356 23.87 -2.59 3.71
C PRO A 356 23.70 -2.15 2.25
N LEU A 357 22.78 -1.20 1.94
CA LEU A 357 22.57 -0.66 0.60
C LEU A 357 23.66 0.31 0.15
N GLY A 358 24.53 0.75 1.07
CA GLY A 358 25.67 1.60 0.77
C GLY A 358 25.47 3.07 1.11
N GLN A 359 26.59 3.80 1.12
CA GLN A 359 26.63 5.18 1.60
C GLN A 359 25.77 6.15 0.75
N ASP A 360 25.68 5.93 -0.56
CA ASP A 360 24.88 6.79 -1.44
C ASP A 360 23.39 6.73 -1.07
N TYR A 361 22.86 5.52 -0.82
CA TYR A 361 21.49 5.32 -0.38
C TYR A 361 21.23 5.98 0.99
N VAL A 362 22.13 5.75 1.96
CA VAL A 362 22.05 6.34 3.29
C VAL A 362 22.11 7.88 3.23
N SER A 363 22.96 8.44 2.37
CA SER A 363 23.11 9.90 2.24
C SER A 363 21.85 10.57 1.72
N VAL A 364 21.14 9.95 0.78
CA VAL A 364 19.85 10.47 0.29
C VAL A 364 18.80 10.47 1.39
N LEU A 365 18.71 9.39 2.17
CA LEU A 365 17.78 9.33 3.31
C LEU A 365 18.14 10.34 4.41
N GLN A 366 19.45 10.55 4.67
CA GLN A 366 19.90 11.60 5.59
C GLN A 366 19.45 12.98 5.13
N ARG A 367 19.48 13.25 3.81
CA ARG A 367 18.92 14.49 3.24
C ARG A 367 17.41 14.56 3.45
N ALA A 368 16.68 13.46 3.24
CA ALA A 368 15.23 13.43 3.43
C ALA A 368 14.83 13.87 4.85
N PHE A 369 15.61 13.48 5.87
CA PHE A 369 15.40 13.92 7.25
C PHE A 369 15.80 15.39 7.48
N ASN A 370 16.87 15.86 6.85
CA ASN A 370 17.41 17.19 7.10
C ASN A 370 16.76 18.30 6.25
N GLU A 371 16.27 17.94 5.05
CA GLU A 371 15.77 18.89 4.05
C GLU A 371 14.22 18.93 4.02
N ARG A 372 13.56 18.42 5.08
CA ARG A 372 12.11 18.55 5.26
C ARG A 372 11.28 17.89 4.15
N TRP A 373 11.65 16.66 3.77
CA TRP A 373 10.85 15.87 2.85
C TRP A 373 9.63 15.24 3.53
N ILE A 374 9.63 15.18 4.89
CA ILE A 374 8.69 14.39 5.69
C ILE A 374 7.79 15.30 6.52
N ASP A 375 6.48 15.14 6.37
CA ASP A 375 5.47 15.67 7.28
C ASP A 375 5.14 14.60 8.31
N LEU A 376 5.70 14.74 9.52
CA LEU A 376 5.87 13.59 10.41
C LEU A 376 4.67 13.34 11.34
N PHE A 377 4.18 14.38 12.04
CA PHE A 377 3.23 14.19 13.12
C PHE A 377 1.77 14.30 12.69
N PRO A 378 0.84 13.59 13.37
CA PRO A 378 -0.59 13.81 13.18
C PRO A 378 -0.97 15.20 13.73
N THR A 379 -1.66 15.99 12.93
CA THR A 379 -2.24 17.29 13.31
C THR A 379 -3.74 17.30 13.04
N GLU A 380 -4.45 18.29 13.56
CA GLU A 380 -5.88 18.42 13.29
C GLU A 380 -6.13 18.65 11.78
N GLY A 381 -7.10 17.93 11.25
CA GLY A 381 -7.46 18.02 9.83
C GLY A 381 -6.48 17.38 8.85
N LYS A 382 -5.29 16.95 9.29
CA LYS A 382 -4.33 16.27 8.43
C LYS A 382 -4.90 14.93 7.93
N ARG A 383 -4.62 14.61 6.67
CA ARG A 383 -4.97 13.31 6.09
C ARG A 383 -4.41 12.16 6.90
N SER A 384 -5.24 11.17 7.19
CA SER A 384 -4.85 9.96 7.91
C SER A 384 -4.03 8.99 7.04
N GLY A 385 -3.32 8.05 7.70
CA GLY A 385 -2.45 7.08 7.05
C GLY A 385 -1.05 7.62 6.79
N ALA A 386 -0.33 6.98 5.88
CA ALA A 386 0.99 7.39 5.41
C ALA A 386 1.08 7.19 3.89
N TYR A 387 1.95 7.94 3.24
CA TYR A 387 2.28 7.73 1.83
C TYR A 387 3.59 8.43 1.46
N SER A 388 4.22 7.96 0.38
CA SER A 388 5.27 8.66 -0.34
C SER A 388 4.76 9.15 -1.69
N ASN A 389 5.16 10.36 -2.10
CA ASN A 389 4.79 10.98 -3.37
C ASN A 389 6.03 11.49 -4.11
N GLY A 390 6.38 10.80 -5.21
CA GLY A 390 7.46 11.18 -6.13
C GLY A 390 6.97 11.72 -7.48
N GLY A 391 5.70 12.13 -7.58
CA GLY A 391 5.09 12.57 -8.85
C GLY A 391 5.58 13.92 -9.37
N ALA A 392 6.23 14.73 -8.54
CA ALA A 392 6.93 15.95 -8.99
C ALA A 392 8.35 15.58 -9.45
N TYR A 393 8.48 15.15 -10.70
CA TYR A 393 9.69 14.53 -11.26
C TYR A 393 11.01 15.30 -11.03
N ASP A 394 11.00 16.62 -11.15
CA ASP A 394 12.19 17.47 -11.03
C ASP A 394 12.54 17.82 -9.56
N VAL A 395 11.76 17.33 -8.59
CA VAL A 395 11.93 17.58 -7.16
C VAL A 395 12.07 16.25 -6.43
N HIS A 396 12.61 16.27 -5.23
CA HIS A 396 12.66 15.07 -4.40
C HIS A 396 11.26 14.54 -4.03
N PRO A 397 11.12 13.26 -3.70
CA PRO A 397 9.88 12.71 -3.16
C PRO A 397 9.54 13.30 -1.79
N TYR A 398 8.25 13.33 -1.47
CA TYR A 398 7.74 13.76 -0.18
C TYR A 398 7.05 12.59 0.53
N VAL A 399 7.06 12.63 1.86
CA VAL A 399 6.45 11.60 2.71
C VAL A 399 5.48 12.23 3.69
N LEU A 400 4.25 11.70 3.77
CA LEU A 400 3.29 12.01 4.81
C LEU A 400 3.28 10.87 5.83
N MET A 401 3.38 11.22 7.12
CA MET A 401 3.29 10.30 8.24
C MET A 401 2.27 10.79 9.27
N ASN A 402 1.82 9.90 10.13
CA ASN A 402 1.08 10.19 11.35
C ASN A 402 1.76 9.49 12.53
N TYR A 403 3.00 9.87 12.81
CA TYR A 403 3.94 9.23 13.73
C TYR A 403 3.54 9.43 15.20
N LEU A 404 3.36 8.34 15.95
CA LEU A 404 2.98 8.33 17.37
C LEU A 404 4.09 7.77 18.29
N GLY A 405 5.23 7.38 17.71
CA GLY A 405 6.37 6.88 18.46
C GLY A 405 6.36 5.37 18.74
N GLN A 406 5.48 4.62 18.13
CA GLN A 406 5.41 3.15 18.26
C GLN A 406 6.35 2.46 17.27
N TYR A 407 6.71 1.19 17.54
CA TYR A 407 7.50 0.40 16.58
C TYR A 407 6.85 0.35 15.18
N ASN A 408 5.53 0.23 15.11
CA ASN A 408 4.82 0.22 13.83
C ASN A 408 5.02 1.53 13.06
N ASP A 409 5.16 2.66 13.74
CA ASP A 409 5.43 3.94 13.07
C ASP A 409 6.85 4.00 12.52
N VAL A 410 7.83 3.37 13.21
CA VAL A 410 9.20 3.23 12.70
C VAL A 410 9.21 2.34 11.46
N SER A 411 8.44 1.23 11.47
CA SER A 411 8.29 0.34 10.32
C SER A 411 7.63 1.07 9.14
N THR A 412 6.56 1.83 9.39
CA THR A 412 5.89 2.66 8.38
C THR A 412 6.84 3.72 7.81
N LEU A 413 7.66 4.35 8.66
CA LEU A 413 8.66 5.32 8.19
C LEU A 413 9.69 4.66 7.27
N ALA A 414 10.19 3.48 7.60
CA ALA A 414 11.10 2.72 6.74
C ALA A 414 10.42 2.33 5.40
N HIS A 415 9.15 1.95 5.46
CA HIS A 415 8.31 1.63 4.31
C HIS A 415 8.19 2.82 3.35
N GLU A 416 7.72 3.97 3.83
CA GLU A 416 7.52 5.16 3.01
C GLU A 416 8.84 5.70 2.44
N LEU A 417 9.93 5.58 3.21
CA LEU A 417 11.26 5.91 2.71
C LEU A 417 11.76 4.93 1.63
N GLY A 418 11.30 3.68 1.64
CA GLY A 418 11.54 2.74 0.54
C GLY A 418 10.91 3.22 -0.76
N HIS A 419 9.64 3.63 -0.72
CA HIS A 419 8.96 4.27 -1.86
C HIS A 419 9.66 5.56 -2.30
N ALA A 420 10.05 6.41 -1.35
CA ALA A 420 10.77 7.64 -1.64
C ALA A 420 12.09 7.36 -2.38
N MET A 421 12.86 6.37 -1.93
CA MET A 421 14.10 5.98 -2.61
C MET A 421 13.87 5.39 -4.00
N HIS A 422 12.82 4.58 -4.18
CA HIS A 422 12.45 4.07 -5.50
C HIS A 422 12.15 5.23 -6.47
N SER A 423 11.28 6.15 -6.06
CA SER A 423 10.94 7.33 -6.87
C SER A 423 12.15 8.23 -7.11
N TYR A 424 12.99 8.47 -6.09
CA TYR A 424 14.19 9.27 -6.21
C TYR A 424 15.18 8.69 -7.23
N LEU A 425 15.50 7.40 -7.10
CA LEU A 425 16.45 6.73 -8.01
C LEU A 425 15.89 6.63 -9.43
N SER A 426 14.61 6.36 -9.58
CA SER A 426 13.95 6.34 -10.87
C SER A 426 13.98 7.72 -11.54
N ASN A 427 13.51 8.76 -10.84
CA ASN A 427 13.43 10.12 -11.39
C ASN A 427 14.80 10.71 -11.74
N THR A 428 15.85 10.37 -10.97
CA THR A 428 17.21 10.86 -11.23
C THR A 428 17.94 10.12 -12.34
N THR A 429 17.50 8.89 -12.68
CA THR A 429 18.18 8.02 -13.64
C THR A 429 17.44 7.93 -14.97
N GLN A 430 16.11 7.90 -14.95
CA GLN A 430 15.29 7.74 -16.14
C GLN A 430 14.76 9.07 -16.65
N PRO A 431 14.64 9.25 -17.98
CA PRO A 431 13.88 10.37 -18.54
C PRO A 431 12.41 10.27 -18.12
N TYR A 432 11.71 11.39 -18.04
CA TYR A 432 10.33 11.47 -17.53
C TYR A 432 9.39 10.39 -18.10
N PRO A 433 9.37 10.06 -19.42
CA PRO A 433 8.49 9.04 -19.97
C PRO A 433 8.71 7.62 -19.43
N LYS A 434 9.84 7.37 -18.77
CA LYS A 434 10.23 6.07 -18.20
C LYS A 434 10.37 6.10 -16.68
N ALA A 435 10.19 7.24 -16.04
CA ALA A 435 10.40 7.37 -14.60
C ALA A 435 9.28 6.71 -13.77
N GLY A 436 8.04 6.74 -14.25
CA GLY A 436 6.92 6.08 -13.58
C GLY A 436 7.04 4.56 -13.64
N TYR A 437 6.79 3.88 -12.52
CA TYR A 437 6.82 2.42 -12.42
C TYR A 437 5.45 1.86 -12.01
N PRO A 438 5.09 0.60 -12.44
CA PRO A 438 3.79 0.02 -12.14
C PRO A 438 3.67 -0.38 -10.67
N ILE A 439 2.43 -0.39 -10.17
CA ILE A 439 2.09 -0.75 -8.79
C ILE A 439 2.63 -2.13 -8.38
N PHE A 440 2.74 -3.05 -9.30
CA PHE A 440 3.27 -4.40 -9.06
C PHE A 440 4.67 -4.42 -8.45
N VAL A 441 5.50 -3.42 -8.74
CA VAL A 441 6.87 -3.28 -8.20
C VAL A 441 7.00 -2.18 -7.14
N ALA A 442 5.98 -1.36 -6.96
CA ALA A 442 6.02 -0.25 -6.02
C ALA A 442 6.31 -0.71 -4.59
N GLU A 443 5.59 -1.75 -4.13
CA GLU A 443 5.73 -2.26 -2.76
C GLU A 443 7.01 -3.09 -2.55
N VAL A 444 7.76 -3.40 -3.59
CA VAL A 444 9.02 -4.15 -3.44
C VAL A 444 10.05 -3.32 -2.69
N ALA A 445 10.15 -2.02 -2.98
CA ALA A 445 11.11 -1.14 -2.33
C ALA A 445 10.75 -0.86 -0.87
N SER A 446 9.47 -0.63 -0.58
CA SER A 446 8.96 -0.33 0.75
C SER A 446 9.11 -1.52 1.70
N THR A 447 8.63 -2.69 1.29
CA THR A 447 8.73 -3.92 2.09
C THR A 447 10.15 -4.46 2.19
N PHE A 448 11.03 -4.12 1.25
CA PHE A 448 12.46 -4.40 1.36
C PHE A 448 13.11 -3.63 2.53
N ASN A 449 12.81 -2.34 2.66
CA ASN A 449 13.30 -1.54 3.80
C ASN A 449 12.74 -2.07 5.13
N GLU A 450 11.48 -2.50 5.18
CA GLU A 450 10.92 -3.14 6.37
C GLU A 450 11.68 -4.43 6.73
N ALA A 451 12.03 -5.26 5.74
CA ALA A 451 12.79 -6.49 5.98
C ALA A 451 14.19 -6.19 6.56
N LEU A 452 14.87 -5.15 6.06
CA LEU A 452 16.15 -4.70 6.63
C LEU A 452 15.97 -4.16 8.04
N LEU A 453 14.91 -3.38 8.30
CA LEU A 453 14.63 -2.82 9.63
C LEU A 453 14.39 -3.92 10.66
N ILE A 454 13.57 -4.91 10.35
CA ILE A 454 13.29 -6.03 11.26
C ILE A 454 14.57 -6.81 11.57
N ASP A 455 15.40 -7.11 10.57
CA ASP A 455 16.68 -7.80 10.79
C ASP A 455 17.63 -6.98 11.69
N HIS A 456 17.74 -5.67 11.42
CA HIS A 456 18.55 -4.76 12.23
C HIS A 456 18.08 -4.71 13.68
N VAL A 457 16.78 -4.53 13.91
CA VAL A 457 16.18 -4.44 15.25
C VAL A 457 16.37 -5.75 16.02
N LEU A 458 16.12 -6.90 15.37
CA LEU A 458 16.31 -8.22 15.98
C LEU A 458 17.75 -8.50 16.40
N ARG A 459 18.75 -7.99 15.68
CA ARG A 459 20.16 -8.10 16.09
C ARG A 459 20.49 -7.30 17.35
N GLY A 460 19.78 -6.18 17.58
CA GLY A 460 19.99 -5.30 18.73
C GLY A 460 19.24 -5.72 20.00
N ILE A 461 18.12 -6.45 19.89
CA ILE A 461 17.24 -6.80 21.01
C ILE A 461 17.84 -7.94 21.83
N LYS A 462 18.02 -7.70 23.13
CA LYS A 462 18.49 -8.70 24.13
C LYS A 462 17.35 -9.27 24.99
N ASP A 463 16.28 -8.52 25.17
CA ASP A 463 15.12 -8.94 25.95
C ASP A 463 14.25 -9.94 25.18
N ASP A 464 14.01 -11.11 25.78
CA ASP A 464 13.25 -12.20 25.14
C ASP A 464 11.79 -11.81 24.87
N THR A 465 11.18 -10.90 25.65
CA THR A 465 9.80 -10.45 25.48
C THR A 465 9.68 -9.48 24.31
N GLN A 466 10.59 -8.51 24.25
CA GLN A 466 10.69 -7.58 23.11
C GLN A 466 10.95 -8.36 21.82
N ARG A 467 11.86 -9.33 21.86
CA ARG A 467 12.18 -10.18 20.72
C ARG A 467 10.97 -10.97 20.22
N LEU A 468 10.22 -11.59 21.14
CA LEU A 468 8.95 -12.30 20.82
C LEU A 468 7.92 -11.34 20.20
N SER A 469 7.83 -10.09 20.66
CA SER A 469 6.92 -9.10 20.11
C SER A 469 7.24 -8.77 18.64
N ILE A 470 8.52 -8.51 18.33
CA ILE A 470 8.96 -8.20 16.96
C ILE A 470 8.79 -9.42 16.02
N LEU A 471 9.17 -10.62 16.49
CA LEU A 471 8.97 -11.86 15.73
C LEU A 471 7.47 -12.13 15.49
N GLY A 472 6.63 -11.85 16.48
CA GLY A 472 5.17 -11.91 16.35
C GLY A 472 4.64 -10.97 15.27
N ASN A 473 5.08 -9.71 15.28
CA ASN A 473 4.70 -8.72 14.27
C ASN A 473 5.14 -9.15 12.85
N TYR A 474 6.33 -9.77 12.72
CA TYR A 474 6.79 -10.32 11.45
C TYR A 474 5.86 -11.41 10.91
N LEU A 475 5.43 -12.34 11.76
CA LEU A 475 4.46 -13.39 11.36
C LEU A 475 3.09 -12.82 11.04
N GLU A 476 2.63 -11.80 11.78
CA GLU A 476 1.39 -11.08 11.48
C GLU A 476 1.45 -10.38 10.12
N ASN A 477 2.59 -9.81 9.76
CA ASN A 477 2.80 -9.23 8.43
C ASN A 477 2.67 -10.30 7.32
N ILE A 478 3.34 -11.45 7.46
CA ILE A 478 3.20 -12.56 6.49
C ILE A 478 1.76 -13.08 6.42
N LYS A 479 1.08 -13.23 7.56
CA LYS A 479 -0.34 -13.62 7.60
C LYS A 479 -1.20 -12.64 6.78
N SER A 480 -1.03 -11.35 7.00
CA SER A 480 -1.89 -10.31 6.42
C SER A 480 -1.56 -10.00 4.97
N THR A 481 -0.28 -10.04 4.58
CA THR A 481 0.18 -9.66 3.23
C THR A 481 0.24 -10.86 2.27
N VAL A 482 0.62 -12.05 2.75
CA VAL A 482 0.74 -13.21 1.87
C VAL A 482 -0.51 -14.08 1.95
N PHE A 483 -0.82 -14.65 3.11
CA PHE A 483 -1.93 -15.63 3.19
C PHE A 483 -3.30 -14.98 3.00
N ARG A 484 -3.57 -13.87 3.69
CA ARG A 484 -4.87 -13.21 3.60
C ARG A 484 -5.12 -12.57 2.23
N GLN A 485 -4.12 -11.92 1.65
CA GLN A 485 -4.29 -11.31 0.33
C GLN A 485 -4.43 -12.37 -0.77
N THR A 486 -3.75 -13.51 -0.64
CA THR A 486 -3.94 -14.63 -1.58
C THR A 486 -5.30 -15.32 -1.38
N GLN A 487 -5.81 -15.41 -0.16
CA GLN A 487 -7.19 -15.85 0.10
C GLN A 487 -8.20 -14.95 -0.64
N PHE A 488 -8.01 -13.64 -0.58
CA PHE A 488 -8.84 -12.68 -1.31
C PHE A 488 -8.67 -12.82 -2.83
N ALA A 489 -7.45 -13.00 -3.30
CA ALA A 489 -7.17 -13.25 -4.71
C ALA A 489 -7.84 -14.55 -5.20
N GLU A 490 -7.80 -15.62 -4.43
CA GLU A 490 -8.51 -16.87 -4.78
C GLU A 490 -10.02 -16.66 -4.84
N PHE A 491 -10.61 -15.94 -3.88
CA PHE A 491 -12.03 -15.61 -3.91
C PHE A 491 -12.39 -14.81 -5.15
N GLU A 492 -11.62 -13.79 -5.47
CA GLU A 492 -11.82 -12.93 -6.66
C GLU A 492 -11.73 -13.75 -7.95
N LEU A 493 -10.70 -14.60 -8.08
CA LEU A 493 -10.54 -15.49 -9.24
C LEU A 493 -11.77 -16.39 -9.41
N ARG A 494 -12.22 -17.08 -8.35
CA ARG A 494 -13.36 -18.00 -8.42
C ARG A 494 -14.65 -17.28 -8.75
N MET A 495 -14.87 -16.10 -8.18
CA MET A 495 -16.03 -15.26 -8.47
C MET A 495 -16.08 -14.89 -9.95
N HIS A 496 -14.97 -14.43 -10.52
CA HIS A 496 -14.90 -14.08 -11.94
C HIS A 496 -15.05 -15.31 -12.85
N GLU A 497 -14.43 -16.43 -12.52
CA GLU A 497 -14.60 -17.69 -13.27
C GLU A 497 -16.07 -18.18 -13.27
N MET A 498 -16.77 -18.07 -12.16
CA MET A 498 -18.20 -18.40 -12.07
C MET A 498 -19.02 -17.51 -13.00
N ALA A 499 -18.81 -16.19 -12.97
CA ALA A 499 -19.51 -15.24 -13.82
C ALA A 499 -19.22 -15.47 -15.32
N GLN A 500 -17.96 -15.78 -15.68
CA GLN A 500 -17.59 -16.13 -17.06
C GLN A 500 -18.33 -17.36 -17.58
N LYS A 501 -18.61 -18.33 -16.72
CA LYS A 501 -19.40 -19.53 -17.01
C LYS A 501 -20.92 -19.30 -16.98
N GLY A 502 -21.36 -18.04 -16.77
CA GLY A 502 -22.77 -17.69 -16.69
C GLY A 502 -23.45 -18.09 -15.39
N GLN A 503 -22.69 -18.43 -14.34
CA GLN A 503 -23.26 -18.77 -13.03
C GLN A 503 -23.66 -17.49 -12.27
N PRO A 504 -24.75 -17.51 -11.51
CA PRO A 504 -25.22 -16.33 -10.80
C PRO A 504 -24.32 -15.98 -9.60
N LEU A 505 -24.07 -14.68 -9.42
CA LEU A 505 -23.34 -14.12 -8.26
C LEU A 505 -24.33 -13.44 -7.31
N THR A 506 -25.10 -14.23 -6.56
CA THR A 506 -25.94 -13.67 -5.48
C THR A 506 -25.13 -13.48 -4.20
N GLY A 507 -25.64 -12.67 -3.27
CA GLY A 507 -24.99 -12.50 -1.96
C GLY A 507 -24.79 -13.82 -1.20
N GLU A 508 -25.72 -14.77 -1.32
CA GLU A 508 -25.62 -16.11 -0.71
C GLU A 508 -24.52 -16.94 -1.36
N VAL A 509 -24.44 -16.94 -2.69
CA VAL A 509 -23.39 -17.64 -3.45
C VAL A 509 -22.01 -17.10 -3.09
N LEU A 510 -21.86 -15.78 -3.03
CA LEU A 510 -20.61 -15.13 -2.66
C LEU A 510 -20.23 -15.41 -1.20
N ALA A 511 -21.20 -15.35 -0.27
CA ALA A 511 -20.98 -15.66 1.13
C ALA A 511 -20.54 -17.11 1.32
N LYS A 512 -21.18 -18.05 0.63
CA LYS A 512 -20.78 -19.47 0.67
C LYS A 512 -19.37 -19.66 0.12
N LEU A 513 -19.08 -19.12 -1.05
CA LEU A 513 -17.76 -19.22 -1.68
C LEU A 513 -16.66 -18.65 -0.78
N TYR A 514 -16.89 -17.46 -0.22
CA TYR A 514 -15.93 -16.81 0.68
C TYR A 514 -15.70 -17.62 1.95
N HIS A 515 -16.77 -18.13 2.55
CA HIS A 515 -16.72 -18.95 3.78
C HIS A 515 -15.97 -20.26 3.57
N ASP A 516 -16.22 -20.96 2.45
CA ASP A 516 -15.55 -22.22 2.12
C ASP A 516 -14.03 -22.00 1.93
N ILE A 517 -13.64 -20.94 1.22
CA ILE A 517 -12.23 -20.57 1.06
C ILE A 517 -11.61 -20.20 2.41
N THR A 518 -12.28 -19.38 3.22
CA THR A 518 -11.79 -18.99 4.54
C THR A 518 -11.61 -20.21 5.45
N LYS A 519 -12.58 -21.12 5.51
CA LYS A 519 -12.46 -22.39 6.26
C LYS A 519 -11.25 -23.19 5.83
N LYS A 520 -11.01 -23.31 4.52
CA LYS A 520 -9.83 -24.00 3.98
C LYS A 520 -8.53 -23.35 4.46
N TYR A 521 -8.39 -22.03 4.31
CA TYR A 521 -7.17 -21.32 4.67
C TYR A 521 -6.87 -21.41 6.17
N TYR A 522 -7.87 -21.26 7.01
CA TYR A 522 -7.68 -21.25 8.47
C TYR A 522 -7.78 -22.64 9.13
N GLY A 523 -7.96 -23.71 8.33
CA GLY A 523 -7.98 -25.08 8.82
C GLY A 523 -9.15 -25.38 9.75
N HIS A 524 -10.33 -24.81 9.48
CA HIS A 524 -11.56 -24.99 10.29
C HIS A 524 -11.86 -26.47 10.55
N ASP A 525 -11.95 -27.26 9.49
CA ASP A 525 -12.30 -28.70 9.58
C ASP A 525 -11.20 -29.53 10.27
N LYS A 526 -10.00 -28.97 10.45
CA LYS A 526 -8.89 -29.59 11.17
C LYS A 526 -8.79 -29.10 12.62
N GLY A 527 -9.74 -28.30 13.09
CA GLY A 527 -9.72 -27.71 14.43
C GLY A 527 -8.55 -26.75 14.67
N VAL A 528 -7.98 -26.15 13.61
CA VAL A 528 -6.85 -25.20 13.75
C VAL A 528 -7.36 -23.83 14.20
N CYS A 529 -8.32 -23.27 13.46
CA CYS A 529 -9.00 -22.03 13.82
C CYS A 529 -10.47 -22.14 13.39
N ILE A 530 -11.37 -21.93 14.32
CA ILE A 530 -12.80 -21.94 14.01
C ILE A 530 -13.16 -20.66 13.27
N VAL A 531 -13.74 -20.83 12.09
CA VAL A 531 -14.30 -19.75 11.27
C VAL A 531 -15.80 -19.73 11.53
N ASP A 532 -16.23 -18.74 12.30
CA ASP A 532 -17.63 -18.58 12.71
C ASP A 532 -18.49 -18.17 11.49
N ASP A 533 -19.79 -18.53 11.49
CA ASP A 533 -20.67 -18.38 10.32
C ASP A 533 -20.81 -16.92 9.83
N TYR A 534 -20.76 -15.93 10.75
CA TYR A 534 -20.85 -14.52 10.36
C TYR A 534 -19.67 -14.05 9.51
N VAL A 535 -18.52 -14.74 9.56
CA VAL A 535 -17.33 -14.45 8.72
C VAL A 535 -17.63 -14.65 7.23
N ALA A 536 -18.66 -15.44 6.89
CA ALA A 536 -19.14 -15.60 5.52
C ALA A 536 -19.44 -14.24 4.81
N HIS A 537 -19.70 -13.19 5.57
CA HIS A 537 -20.05 -11.86 5.05
C HIS A 537 -18.85 -10.89 4.96
N GLU A 538 -17.64 -11.31 5.34
CA GLU A 538 -16.46 -10.43 5.34
C GLU A 538 -16.09 -9.90 3.94
N TRP A 539 -16.36 -10.63 2.87
CA TRP A 539 -16.11 -10.18 1.50
C TRP A 539 -16.78 -8.84 1.18
N SER A 540 -17.94 -8.55 1.76
CA SER A 540 -18.66 -7.29 1.56
C SER A 540 -18.01 -6.08 2.24
N PHE A 541 -17.07 -6.31 3.16
CA PHE A 541 -16.25 -5.27 3.80
C PHE A 541 -15.02 -4.86 2.97
N VAL A 542 -14.62 -5.65 1.96
CA VAL A 542 -13.35 -5.48 1.23
C VAL A 542 -13.56 -4.64 -0.04
N PRO A 543 -13.24 -3.32 -0.03
CA PRO A 543 -13.47 -2.44 -1.17
C PRO A 543 -12.59 -2.80 -2.39
N HIS A 544 -11.49 -3.50 -2.17
CA HIS A 544 -10.55 -3.89 -3.21
C HIS A 544 -11.16 -4.79 -4.28
N PHE A 545 -12.22 -5.55 -3.98
CA PHE A 545 -12.89 -6.39 -4.98
C PHE A 545 -13.64 -5.59 -6.08
N TYR A 546 -13.76 -4.26 -5.92
CA TYR A 546 -14.20 -3.36 -6.97
C TYR A 546 -13.06 -2.84 -7.87
N ARG A 547 -11.81 -3.27 -7.59
CA ARG A 547 -10.58 -2.99 -8.35
C ARG A 547 -10.00 -4.32 -8.85
N ASP A 548 -10.47 -4.76 -9.98
CA ASP A 548 -10.25 -6.10 -10.55
C ASP A 548 -8.80 -6.61 -10.41
N PHE A 549 -8.64 -7.72 -9.69
CA PHE A 549 -7.38 -8.44 -9.49
C PHE A 549 -6.23 -7.57 -8.96
N TYR A 550 -6.54 -6.70 -8.00
CA TYR A 550 -5.54 -5.82 -7.40
C TYR A 550 -4.76 -6.49 -6.25
N VAL A 551 -5.46 -7.25 -5.38
CA VAL A 551 -4.92 -7.64 -4.06
C VAL A 551 -3.77 -8.65 -4.11
N PHE A 552 -3.63 -9.45 -5.17
CA PHE A 552 -2.53 -10.40 -5.30
C PHE A 552 -1.15 -9.72 -5.31
N GLN A 553 -1.10 -8.44 -5.73
CA GLN A 553 0.12 -7.66 -5.82
C GLN A 553 0.79 -7.43 -4.47
N TYR A 554 0.03 -7.40 -3.38
CA TYR A 554 0.60 -7.35 -2.03
C TYR A 554 1.45 -8.59 -1.71
N ALA A 555 0.92 -9.78 -2.04
CA ALA A 555 1.64 -11.03 -1.80
C ALA A 555 2.86 -11.19 -2.72
N THR A 556 2.73 -10.85 -4.00
CA THR A 556 3.85 -10.93 -4.95
C THR A 556 4.96 -9.95 -4.59
N SER A 557 4.63 -8.71 -4.25
CA SER A 557 5.61 -7.70 -3.85
C SER A 557 6.34 -8.10 -2.56
N SER A 558 5.59 -8.58 -1.54
CA SER A 558 6.18 -9.03 -0.27
C SER A 558 7.14 -10.22 -0.45
N THR A 559 6.75 -11.21 -1.26
CA THR A 559 7.62 -12.38 -1.51
C THR A 559 8.84 -12.02 -2.35
N ALA A 560 8.70 -11.15 -3.35
CA ALA A 560 9.82 -10.66 -4.16
C ALA A 560 10.82 -9.87 -3.30
N SER A 561 10.31 -8.95 -2.47
CA SER A 561 11.12 -8.10 -1.61
C SER A 561 11.93 -8.92 -0.61
N LEU A 562 11.30 -9.89 0.05
CA LEU A 562 11.99 -10.74 1.01
C LEU A 562 13.10 -11.57 0.34
N ALA A 563 12.85 -12.12 -0.85
CA ALA A 563 13.85 -12.86 -1.61
C ALA A 563 15.05 -11.99 -2.03
N LEU A 564 14.83 -10.72 -2.33
CA LEU A 564 15.90 -9.76 -2.62
C LEU A 564 16.65 -9.37 -1.34
N ALA A 565 15.93 -9.08 -0.24
CA ALA A 565 16.50 -8.64 1.02
C ALA A 565 17.41 -9.70 1.65
N GLU A 566 17.02 -10.98 1.63
CA GLU A 566 17.84 -12.07 2.17
C GLU A 566 19.24 -12.11 1.54
N LYS A 567 19.35 -11.93 0.21
CA LYS A 567 20.63 -11.93 -0.49
C LYS A 567 21.49 -10.73 -0.07
N VAL A 568 20.89 -9.55 0.05
CA VAL A 568 21.60 -8.33 0.47
C VAL A 568 22.03 -8.41 1.94
N MET A 569 21.19 -8.91 2.82
CA MET A 569 21.51 -9.13 4.23
C MET A 569 22.63 -10.19 4.43
N ALA A 570 22.75 -11.12 3.49
CA ALA A 570 23.86 -12.08 3.46
C ALA A 570 25.19 -11.48 2.94
N GLY A 571 25.21 -10.22 2.53
CA GLY A 571 26.39 -9.51 2.03
C GLY A 571 26.69 -9.77 0.54
N ASP A 572 25.70 -10.21 -0.25
CA ASP A 572 25.87 -10.38 -1.71
C ASP A 572 25.90 -9.00 -2.41
N GLU A 573 27.10 -8.50 -2.69
CA GLU A 573 27.33 -7.23 -3.36
C GLU A 573 26.72 -7.19 -4.79
N ALA A 574 26.68 -8.34 -5.46
CA ALA A 574 26.08 -8.42 -6.80
C ALA A 574 24.55 -8.30 -6.70
N ALA A 575 23.92 -8.91 -5.70
CA ALA A 575 22.49 -8.76 -5.43
C ALA A 575 22.14 -7.31 -5.05
N LYS A 576 22.95 -6.67 -4.20
CA LYS A 576 22.81 -5.25 -3.87
C LYS A 576 22.82 -4.38 -5.13
N LYS A 577 23.82 -4.56 -5.99
CA LYS A 577 23.94 -3.81 -7.25
C LYS A 577 22.71 -4.01 -8.15
N ARG A 578 22.26 -5.26 -8.31
CA ARG A 578 21.04 -5.56 -9.11
C ARG A 578 19.81 -4.90 -8.53
N TYR A 579 19.65 -4.92 -7.19
CA TYR A 579 18.54 -4.25 -6.52
C TYR A 579 18.54 -2.73 -6.74
N LEU A 580 19.67 -2.06 -6.58
CA LEU A 580 19.79 -0.63 -6.84
C LEU A 580 19.55 -0.28 -8.32
N THR A 581 20.01 -1.14 -9.25
CA THR A 581 19.68 -1.01 -10.67
C THR A 581 18.19 -1.14 -10.93
N PHE A 582 17.51 -2.07 -10.25
CA PHE A 582 16.05 -2.24 -10.31
C PHE A 582 15.32 -0.97 -9.84
N LEU A 583 15.70 -0.37 -8.70
CA LEU A 583 15.12 0.88 -8.22
C LEU A 583 15.32 2.04 -9.20
N SER A 584 16.42 2.01 -9.94
CA SER A 584 16.77 3.03 -10.94
C SER A 584 16.10 2.81 -12.30
N ALA A 585 15.45 1.67 -12.50
CA ALA A 585 14.92 1.28 -13.81
C ALA A 585 13.58 1.97 -14.16
N GLY A 586 12.82 2.42 -13.15
CA GLY A 586 11.49 3.00 -13.36
C GLY A 586 10.58 2.08 -14.18
N GLY A 587 9.88 2.64 -15.16
CA GLY A 587 9.04 1.93 -16.14
C GLY A 587 9.75 1.67 -17.47
N SER A 588 11.06 1.46 -17.48
CA SER A 588 11.81 1.18 -18.70
C SER A 588 11.52 -0.19 -19.31
N ASN A 589 10.93 -1.11 -18.54
CA ASN A 589 10.50 -2.44 -18.93
C ASN A 589 9.30 -2.89 -18.09
N TYR A 590 8.70 -4.04 -18.44
CA TYR A 590 7.64 -4.66 -17.66
C TYR A 590 8.13 -5.18 -16.30
N PRO A 591 7.27 -5.28 -15.28
CA PRO A 591 7.67 -5.62 -13.91
C PRO A 591 8.32 -7.01 -13.77
N ILE A 592 7.83 -8.03 -14.50
CA ILE A 592 8.38 -9.39 -14.40
C ILE A 592 9.82 -9.46 -14.92
N PRO A 593 10.17 -8.95 -16.12
CA PRO A 593 11.56 -8.82 -16.57
C PRO A 593 12.44 -8.03 -15.58
N LEU A 594 11.98 -6.88 -15.06
CA LEU A 594 12.75 -6.06 -14.13
C LEU A 594 13.09 -6.82 -12.84
N LEU A 595 12.13 -7.55 -12.26
CA LEU A 595 12.36 -8.37 -11.08
C LEU A 595 13.31 -9.55 -11.38
N LYS A 596 13.19 -10.14 -12.56
CA LYS A 596 14.09 -11.23 -12.98
C LYS A 596 15.53 -10.74 -13.13
N GLU A 597 15.75 -9.57 -13.71
CA GLU A 597 17.05 -8.91 -13.77
C GLU A 597 17.59 -8.55 -12.38
N ALA A 598 16.71 -8.18 -11.45
CA ALA A 598 17.06 -7.96 -10.04
C ALA A 598 17.45 -9.27 -9.31
N GLY A 599 17.11 -10.43 -9.88
CA GLY A 599 17.46 -11.75 -9.35
C GLY A 599 16.32 -12.51 -8.68
N VAL A 600 15.06 -12.12 -8.98
CA VAL A 600 13.84 -12.80 -8.51
C VAL A 600 12.92 -13.10 -9.69
N ASP A 601 12.69 -14.38 -9.97
CA ASP A 601 11.78 -14.81 -11.03
C ASP A 601 10.40 -15.14 -10.48
N MET A 602 9.47 -14.18 -10.63
CA MET A 602 8.08 -14.31 -10.17
C MET A 602 7.26 -15.35 -10.96
N THR A 603 7.80 -15.92 -12.01
CA THR A 603 7.17 -17.03 -12.76
C THR A 603 7.46 -18.40 -12.15
N THR A 604 8.24 -18.45 -11.06
CA THR A 604 8.60 -19.65 -10.29
C THR A 604 8.01 -19.63 -8.88
N ASP A 605 8.11 -20.75 -8.18
CA ASP A 605 7.66 -20.85 -6.77
C ASP A 605 8.74 -20.34 -5.77
N GLU A 606 9.98 -20.08 -6.23
CA GLU A 606 11.14 -19.75 -5.38
C GLU A 606 10.89 -18.59 -4.41
N PRO A 607 10.33 -17.42 -4.81
CA PRO A 607 10.12 -16.31 -3.89
C PRO A 607 9.15 -16.64 -2.75
N LEU A 608 8.10 -17.41 -3.04
CA LEU A 608 7.16 -17.88 -2.03
C LEU A 608 7.82 -18.90 -1.10
N ASP A 609 8.54 -19.87 -1.64
CA ASP A 609 9.21 -20.91 -0.85
C ASP A 609 10.24 -20.32 0.12
N LEU A 610 10.97 -19.27 -0.30
CA LEU A 610 11.86 -18.49 0.58
C LEU A 610 11.08 -17.85 1.73
N THR A 611 9.96 -17.21 1.43
CA THR A 611 9.09 -16.58 2.44
C THR A 611 8.58 -17.61 3.45
N ILE A 612 8.13 -18.77 3.00
CA ILE A 612 7.64 -19.85 3.88
C ILE A 612 8.77 -20.45 4.72
N ARG A 613 9.96 -20.60 4.16
CA ARG A 613 11.15 -21.03 4.90
C ARG A 613 11.47 -20.03 6.02
N ARG A 614 11.49 -18.75 5.73
CA ARG A 614 11.73 -17.69 6.72
C ARG A 614 10.66 -17.69 7.81
N MET A 615 9.38 -17.83 7.43
CA MET A 615 8.28 -17.96 8.38
C MET A 615 8.50 -19.12 9.35
N ASN A 616 8.94 -20.30 8.87
CA ASN A 616 9.23 -21.45 9.71
C ASN A 616 10.42 -21.19 10.67
N GLN A 617 11.49 -20.56 10.19
CA GLN A 617 12.65 -20.18 11.03
C GLN A 617 12.25 -19.24 12.18
N VAL A 618 11.38 -18.26 11.88
CA VAL A 618 10.86 -17.34 12.90
C VAL A 618 10.02 -18.11 13.95
N MET A 619 9.17 -19.03 13.51
CA MET A 619 8.39 -19.87 14.43
C MET A 619 9.30 -20.77 15.30
N ASP A 620 10.35 -21.36 14.71
CA ASP A 620 11.33 -22.18 15.46
C ASP A 620 12.01 -21.37 16.58
N GLU A 621 12.36 -20.11 16.27
CA GLU A 621 12.96 -19.19 17.23
C GLU A 621 11.96 -18.83 18.35
N MET A 622 10.74 -18.47 18.01
CA MET A 622 9.70 -18.15 18.99
C MET A 622 9.41 -19.34 19.92
N GLU A 623 9.32 -20.55 19.38
CA GLU A 623 9.10 -21.76 20.17
C GLU A 623 10.24 -22.02 21.18
N LYS A 624 11.51 -21.76 20.77
CA LYS A 624 12.67 -21.86 21.69
C LYS A 624 12.59 -20.84 22.82
N LEU A 625 12.23 -19.58 22.49
CA LEU A 625 12.10 -18.51 23.50
C LEU A 625 10.96 -18.81 24.50
N LEU A 626 9.82 -19.34 24.02
CA LEU A 626 8.71 -19.74 24.88
C LEU A 626 9.08 -20.91 25.80
N ALA A 627 9.78 -21.93 25.30
CA ALA A 627 10.26 -23.06 26.11
C ALA A 627 11.21 -22.62 27.23
N LYS A 628 12.14 -21.68 26.95
CA LYS A 628 13.04 -21.10 27.94
C LYS A 628 12.27 -20.40 29.07
N ARG A 629 11.25 -19.60 28.75
CA ARG A 629 10.40 -18.90 29.75
C ARG A 629 9.68 -19.88 30.68
N THR A 630 9.15 -20.97 30.14
CA THR A 630 8.45 -22.00 30.92
C THR A 630 9.42 -22.73 31.87
N SER A 631 10.68 -22.94 31.49
CA SER A 631 11.70 -23.58 32.35
C SER A 631 12.22 -22.65 33.47
N THR A 632 12.20 -21.34 33.27
CA THR A 632 12.64 -20.34 34.27
C THR A 632 11.56 -20.05 35.32
N GLN A 633 10.30 -20.33 35.03
CA GLN A 633 9.14 -20.17 35.94
C GLN A 633 8.86 -21.40 36.81
N ARG A 634 9.51 -22.54 36.56
CA ARG A 634 9.52 -23.74 37.38
C ARG A 634 10.76 -23.77 38.29
#